data_7d65e3a04fbe9da7075820714fed27a3
#
_entry.id   7d65e3a04fbe9da7075820714fed27a3
#
_cell.length_a   1.000
_cell.length_b   1.000
_cell.length_c   1.000
_cell.angle_alpha   90.00
_cell.angle_beta   90.00
_cell.angle_gamma   90.00
#
_symmetry.space_group_name_H-M   'P 1'
#
loop_
_entity.id
_entity.type
_entity.pdbx_description
1 polymer ?
#
loop_
_entity_poly.entity_id
_entity_poly.type
_entity_poly.pdbx_seq_one_letter_code
_entity_poly.pdbx_strand_id
1 'polypeptide(L)'
;EAGVSRGRIALIVGHERARAWGADVDGETALSERVSLLSAVASKGLEFDSVVLVEPAEIINDGVGDLFVALTRATHDVHVVHSAPLPAGMEEW
;
A
#
# COMPACT_ATOMS: atom_id res chain seq x y z
N GLU A 1 -25.31 -5.97 -3.99
CA GLU A 1 -24.44 -5.62 -4.19
C GLU A 1 -23.35 -6.27 -3.64
N ALA A 2 -23.58 -7.29 -3.47
CA ALA A 2 -22.64 -8.06 -2.87
C ALA A 2 -21.32 -7.99 -3.54
N GLY A 3 -21.27 -7.99 -4.83
CA GLY A 3 -20.04 -7.99 -5.54
C GLY A 3 -19.19 -6.78 -5.23
N VAL A 4 -19.83 -5.67 -5.03
CA VAL A 4 -19.12 -4.45 -4.83
C VAL A 4 -18.33 -4.50 -3.56
N SER A 5 -18.88 -5.08 -2.52
CA SER A 5 -18.20 -5.09 -1.24
C SER A 5 -17.14 -6.17 -1.18
N ARG A 6 -16.94 -6.92 -2.26
CA ARG A 6 -15.93 -7.97 -2.26
C ARG A 6 -14.59 -7.52 -2.70
N GLY A 7 -14.40 -6.22 -2.92
CA GLY A 7 -13.13 -5.71 -3.38
C GLY A 7 -12.00 -6.01 -2.42
N ARG A 8 -10.82 -6.20 -2.97
CA ARG A 8 -9.62 -6.42 -2.17
C ARG A 8 -9.00 -5.08 -1.83
N ILE A 9 -8.49 -4.98 -0.62
CA ILE A 9 -7.87 -3.76 -0.12
C ILE A 9 -6.44 -4.10 0.28
N ALA A 10 -5.49 -3.31 -0.20
CA ALA A 10 -4.09 -3.48 0.19
C ALA A 10 -3.67 -2.32 1.08
N LEU A 11 -3.08 -2.64 2.22
CA LEU A 11 -2.36 -1.67 3.03
C LEU A 11 -0.91 -1.78 2.62
N ILE A 12 -0.39 -0.75 1.95
CA ILE A 12 0.99 -0.77 1.47
C ILE A 12 1.82 0.17 2.33
N VAL A 13 2.90 -0.38 2.87
CA VAL A 13 3.75 0.33 3.84
C VAL A 13 5.20 0.16 3.43
N GLY A 14 6.10 0.95 4.03
CA GLY A 14 7.53 0.76 3.83
C GLY A 14 8.01 -0.53 4.48
N HIS A 15 9.21 -0.95 4.10
CA HIS A 15 9.77 -2.22 4.57
C HIS A 15 9.87 -2.29 6.08
N GLU A 16 10.37 -1.21 6.69
CA GLU A 16 10.56 -1.21 8.14
C GLU A 16 9.24 -1.35 8.87
N ARG A 17 8.22 -0.62 8.39
CA ARG A 17 6.92 -0.67 9.03
C ARG A 17 6.26 -2.03 8.81
N ALA A 18 6.43 -2.61 7.62
CA ALA A 18 5.90 -3.94 7.36
C ALA A 18 6.48 -4.94 8.33
N ARG A 19 7.80 -4.86 8.53
CA ARG A 19 8.46 -5.77 9.46
C ARG A 19 7.98 -5.53 10.88
N ALA A 20 7.84 -4.27 11.28
CA ALA A 20 7.40 -3.92 12.63
C ALA A 20 5.98 -4.40 12.89
N TRP A 21 5.16 -4.47 11.86
CA TRP A 21 3.78 -4.92 11.99
C TRP A 21 3.63 -6.42 11.79
N GLY A 22 4.74 -7.14 11.67
CA GLY A 22 4.71 -8.58 11.59
C GLY A 22 4.44 -9.14 10.22
N ALA A 23 4.55 -8.32 9.19
CA ALA A 23 4.30 -8.77 7.83
C ALA A 23 5.55 -9.42 7.24
N ASP A 24 5.32 -10.33 6.30
CA ASP A 24 6.39 -10.88 5.48
C ASP A 24 6.75 -9.82 4.44
N VAL A 25 7.98 -9.30 4.50
CA VAL A 25 8.37 -8.22 3.61
C VAL A 25 8.39 -8.65 2.15
N ASP A 26 8.49 -9.95 1.89
CA ASP A 26 8.52 -10.45 0.52
C ASP A 26 7.19 -11.03 0.09
N GLY A 27 6.17 -10.93 0.90
CA GLY A 27 4.89 -11.54 0.59
C GLY A 27 3.71 -10.76 1.10
N GLU A 28 2.55 -11.35 0.91
CA GLU A 28 1.29 -10.75 1.27
C GLU A 28 0.83 -11.36 2.59
N THR A 29 0.55 -10.51 3.58
CA THR A 29 0.06 -10.97 4.87
C THR A 29 -1.42 -10.62 4.96
N ALA A 30 -2.26 -11.62 5.00
CA ALA A 30 -3.70 -11.40 5.07
C ALA A 30 -4.10 -10.91 6.46
N LEU A 31 -4.79 -9.79 6.52
CA LEU A 31 -5.35 -9.28 7.77
C LEU A 31 -6.82 -9.70 7.89
N SER A 32 -7.46 -9.93 6.78
CA SER A 32 -8.81 -10.45 6.73
C SER A 32 -9.01 -11.04 5.34
N GLU A 33 -10.24 -11.45 5.03
CA GLU A 33 -10.51 -12.04 3.72
C GLU A 33 -10.26 -11.06 2.59
N ARG A 34 -10.35 -9.76 2.87
CA ARG A 34 -10.24 -8.76 1.82
C ARG A 34 -9.14 -7.76 2.01
N VAL A 35 -8.49 -7.78 3.17
CA VAL A 35 -7.46 -6.79 3.49
C VAL A 35 -6.12 -7.50 3.66
N SER A 36 -5.12 -7.04 2.92
CA SER A 36 -3.77 -7.58 3.00
C SER A 36 -2.78 -6.47 3.33
N LEU A 37 -1.73 -6.83 4.03
CA LEU A 37 -0.64 -5.94 4.38
C LEU A 37 0.56 -6.31 3.54
N LEU A 38 1.14 -5.33 2.83
CA LEU A 38 2.23 -5.58 1.90
C LEU A 38 3.24 -4.45 1.93
N SER A 39 4.48 -4.77 1.58
CA SER A 39 5.39 -3.74 1.14
C SER A 39 5.12 -3.45 -0.33
N ALA A 40 5.68 -2.34 -0.85
CA ALA A 40 5.50 -2.02 -2.27
C ALA A 40 6.09 -3.10 -3.15
N VAL A 41 7.27 -3.62 -2.78
CA VAL A 41 7.90 -4.67 -3.57
C VAL A 41 7.02 -5.91 -3.65
N ALA A 42 6.42 -6.30 -2.52
CA ALA A 42 5.56 -7.47 -2.49
C ALA A 42 4.31 -7.29 -3.34
N SER A 43 3.91 -6.04 -3.60
CA SER A 43 2.69 -5.77 -4.35
C SER A 43 2.89 -5.84 -5.86
N LYS A 44 4.14 -5.97 -6.34
CA LYS A 44 4.39 -5.99 -7.78
C LYS A 44 3.65 -7.13 -8.44
N GLY A 45 2.99 -6.81 -9.54
CA GLY A 45 2.24 -7.81 -10.30
C GLY A 45 0.88 -8.12 -9.74
N LEU A 46 0.49 -7.52 -8.63
CA LEU A 46 -0.82 -7.72 -8.04
C LEU A 46 -1.69 -6.51 -8.30
N GLU A 47 -3.00 -6.69 -8.16
CA GLU A 47 -3.95 -5.60 -8.29
C GLU A 47 -4.94 -5.69 -7.15
N PHE A 48 -5.38 -4.51 -6.71
CA PHE A 48 -6.37 -4.41 -5.65
C PHE A 48 -7.39 -3.36 -6.04
N ASP A 49 -8.60 -3.49 -5.52
CA ASP A 49 -9.63 -2.48 -5.80
C ASP A 49 -9.27 -1.17 -5.13
N SER A 50 -8.81 -1.23 -3.89
CA SER A 50 -8.43 -0.05 -3.14
C SER A 50 -7.06 -0.28 -2.53
N VAL A 51 -6.28 0.79 -2.48
CA VAL A 51 -4.96 0.76 -1.85
C VAL A 51 -4.94 1.86 -0.79
N VAL A 52 -4.47 1.52 0.39
CA VAL A 52 -4.21 2.49 1.45
C VAL A 52 -2.70 2.57 1.62
N LEU A 53 -2.14 3.73 1.31
CA LEU A 53 -0.71 3.97 1.51
C LEU A 53 -0.53 4.54 2.91
N VAL A 54 0.28 3.88 3.72
CA VAL A 54 0.55 4.33 5.07
C VAL A 54 1.94 4.93 5.09
N GLU A 55 2.04 6.20 5.40
CA GLU A 55 3.28 6.96 5.48
C GLU A 55 4.08 6.83 4.19
N PRO A 56 3.61 7.46 3.12
CA PRO A 56 4.30 7.34 1.83
C PRO A 56 5.75 7.82 1.87
N ALA A 57 6.10 8.71 2.80
CA ALA A 57 7.50 9.12 2.92
C ALA A 57 8.39 7.94 3.26
N GLU A 58 7.88 6.97 4.00
CA GLU A 58 8.66 5.76 4.32
C GLU A 58 8.80 4.87 3.10
N ILE A 59 7.77 4.83 2.26
CA ILE A 59 7.83 4.02 1.06
C ILE A 59 8.88 4.58 0.10
N ILE A 60 8.91 5.91 -0.03
CA ILE A 60 9.86 6.53 -0.97
C ILE A 60 11.29 6.37 -0.47
N ASN A 61 11.48 6.20 0.84
CA ASN A 61 12.81 5.93 1.38
C ASN A 61 13.32 4.56 0.97
N ASP A 62 12.42 3.62 0.70
CA ASP A 62 12.82 2.31 0.17
C ASP A 62 13.23 2.43 -1.30
N GLY A 63 12.66 3.41 -2.00
CA GLY A 63 12.98 3.65 -3.39
C GLY A 63 11.88 4.45 -4.03
N VAL A 64 12.25 5.40 -4.91
CA VAL A 64 11.25 6.21 -5.61
C VAL A 64 10.34 5.32 -6.45
N GLY A 65 10.92 4.30 -7.08
CA GLY A 65 10.12 3.39 -7.89
C GLY A 65 9.10 2.63 -7.07
N ASP A 66 9.41 2.36 -5.81
CA ASP A 66 8.48 1.63 -4.94
C ASP A 66 7.21 2.42 -4.70
N LEU A 67 7.33 3.74 -4.53
CA LEU A 67 6.14 4.57 -4.37
C LEU A 67 5.28 4.53 -5.62
N PHE A 68 5.93 4.61 -6.80
CA PHE A 68 5.21 4.53 -8.06
C PHE A 68 4.47 3.20 -8.20
N VAL A 69 5.15 2.10 -7.86
CA VAL A 69 4.53 0.79 -7.91
C VAL A 69 3.30 0.77 -7.01
N ALA A 70 3.43 1.26 -5.78
CA ALA A 70 2.32 1.25 -4.84
C ALA A 70 1.14 2.04 -5.37
N LEU A 71 1.40 3.20 -5.96
CA LEU A 71 0.34 4.07 -6.46
C LEU A 71 -0.43 3.43 -7.60
N THR A 72 0.19 2.52 -8.33
CA THR A 72 -0.43 1.93 -9.52
C THR A 72 -1.05 0.58 -9.28
N ARG A 73 -1.13 0.13 -8.02
CA ARG A 73 -1.74 -1.18 -7.73
C ARG A 73 -3.25 -1.13 -7.61
N ALA A 74 -3.84 0.05 -7.45
CA ALA A 74 -5.28 0.18 -7.26
C ALA A 74 -5.98 0.28 -8.59
N THR A 75 -7.11 -0.42 -8.72
CA THR A 75 -7.94 -0.30 -9.92
C THR A 75 -9.06 0.70 -9.70
N HIS A 76 -9.34 1.06 -8.45
CA HIS A 76 -10.42 2.01 -8.14
C HIS A 76 -9.91 3.25 -7.46
N ASP A 77 -9.35 3.12 -6.25
CA ASP A 77 -8.97 4.32 -5.53
C ASP A 77 -7.75 4.07 -4.65
N VAL A 78 -7.10 5.17 -4.31
CA VAL A 78 -5.94 5.18 -3.44
C VAL A 78 -6.23 6.16 -2.32
N HIS A 79 -6.00 5.71 -1.09
CA HIS A 79 -6.13 6.55 0.10
C HIS A 79 -4.77 6.68 0.75
N VAL A 80 -4.50 7.82 1.32
CA VAL A 80 -3.20 8.08 1.95
C VAL A 80 -3.43 8.41 3.42
N VAL A 81 -2.71 7.70 4.28
CA VAL A 81 -2.72 7.95 5.72
C VAL A 81 -1.31 8.34 6.12
N HIS A 82 -1.15 9.52 6.71
CA HIS A 82 0.18 9.97 7.08
C HIS A 82 0.12 10.89 8.27
N SER A 83 1.20 10.87 9.05
CA SER A 83 1.44 11.85 10.10
C SER A 83 2.70 12.64 9.79
N ALA A 84 3.63 12.05 9.04
CA ALA A 84 4.82 12.75 8.58
C ALA A 84 4.46 13.55 7.33
N PRO A 85 5.27 14.58 6.99
CA PRO A 85 5.02 15.34 5.77
C PRO A 85 4.99 14.43 4.55
N LEU A 86 4.13 14.77 3.59
CA LEU A 86 4.05 14.03 2.35
C LEU A 86 5.29 14.24 1.51
N PRO A 87 5.69 13.26 0.70
CA PRO A 87 6.77 13.46 -0.25
C PRO A 87 6.41 14.57 -1.23
N ALA A 88 7.45 15.19 -1.79
CA ALA A 88 7.26 16.26 -2.75
C ALA A 88 6.39 15.76 -3.91
N GLY A 89 5.42 16.56 -4.28
CA GLY A 89 4.51 16.21 -5.37
C GLY A 89 3.24 15.53 -4.93
N MET A 90 3.16 15.06 -3.69
CA MET A 90 1.96 14.41 -3.21
C MET A 90 1.03 15.35 -2.45
N GLU A 91 1.46 16.58 -2.22
CA GLU A 91 0.63 17.50 -1.46
C GLU A 91 -0.69 17.81 -2.15
N GLU A 92 -0.76 17.52 -3.43
CA GLU A 92 -1.97 17.83 -4.20
C GLU A 92 -2.87 16.63 -4.40
N TRP A 93 -2.56 15.56 -3.74
CA TRP A 93 -3.37 14.34 -3.83
C TRP A 93 -4.73 14.53 -3.19
#